data_767460913ed7ef4a43520e2e17fd7d25
#
_entry.id   767460913ed7ef4a43520e2e17fd7d25
#
_cell.length_a   1.000
_cell.length_b   1.000
_cell.length_c   1.000
_cell.angle_alpha   90.00
_cell.angle_beta   90.00
_cell.angle_gamma   90.00
#
_symmetry.space_group_name_H-M   'P 1'
#
loop_
_entity.id
_entity.type
_entity.pdbx_description
1 polymer ?
#
loop_
_entity_poly.entity_id
_entity_poly.type
_entity_poly.pdbx_seq_one_letter_code
_entity_poly.pdbx_strand_id
1 'polypeptide(L)'
;MNVDGTITDEYVSKEAVSGSDVILTIDSKLQAVTEQALADNINKIANHGFSQEDNPADAGAAVVLNVKTGEVIAMASYPDYDPSAFVNGIDTNTWNYYINGDTKPLENKAISAMYSPGSTYKMVTALAGLETGTITPKTKINDTGVFRKYNSSWKCWNRHGHGYLNVSQAIEHSCNYFFYD
;
A
#
# COMPACT_ATOMS: atom_id res chain seq x y z
N MET A 1 22.84 -8.64 -46.61
CA MET A 1 23.80 -9.38 -45.76
C MET A 1 24.52 -10.40 -46.68
N ASN A 2 25.84 -10.41 -46.67
CA ASN A 2 26.64 -11.39 -47.42
C ASN A 2 26.59 -12.77 -46.77
N VAL A 3 27.12 -13.79 -47.51
CA VAL A 3 27.17 -15.19 -47.00
C VAL A 3 28.03 -15.33 -45.74
N ASP A 4 28.95 -14.41 -45.48
CA ASP A 4 29.80 -14.35 -44.29
C ASP A 4 29.18 -13.54 -43.12
N GLY A 5 27.93 -13.10 -43.28
CA GLY A 5 27.19 -12.35 -42.27
C GLY A 5 27.46 -10.85 -42.20
N THR A 6 28.32 -10.31 -43.12
CA THR A 6 28.56 -8.87 -43.16
C THR A 6 27.35 -8.09 -43.67
N ILE A 7 27.02 -6.98 -42.99
CA ILE A 7 25.97 -6.05 -43.41
C ILE A 7 26.51 -5.26 -44.62
N THR A 8 25.85 -5.38 -45.77
CA THR A 8 26.25 -4.75 -47.02
C THR A 8 25.54 -3.44 -47.30
N ASP A 9 24.35 -3.27 -46.73
CA ASP A 9 23.54 -2.06 -46.89
C ASP A 9 22.49 -1.96 -45.81
N GLU A 10 22.13 -0.76 -45.41
CA GLU A 10 21.06 -0.44 -44.49
C GLU A 10 20.08 0.54 -45.14
N TYR A 11 18.80 0.28 -44.99
CA TYR A 11 17.78 1.20 -45.50
C TYR A 11 16.70 1.42 -44.44
N VAL A 12 16.13 2.60 -44.40
CA VAL A 12 15.00 2.94 -43.55
C VAL A 12 13.73 2.38 -44.19
N SER A 13 13.18 1.32 -43.61
CA SER A 13 11.95 0.70 -44.09
C SER A 13 10.70 1.50 -43.69
N LYS A 14 10.80 2.27 -42.59
CA LYS A 14 9.77 3.17 -42.10
C LYS A 14 10.41 4.29 -41.31
N GLU A 15 10.09 5.52 -41.65
CA GLU A 15 10.54 6.69 -40.89
C GLU A 15 10.03 6.66 -39.46
N ALA A 16 10.88 7.08 -38.52
CA ALA A 16 10.50 7.26 -37.15
C ALA A 16 9.50 8.42 -37.02
N VAL A 17 8.40 8.15 -36.29
CA VAL A 17 7.42 9.20 -35.97
C VAL A 17 7.55 9.49 -34.49
N SER A 18 7.71 10.77 -34.13
CA SER A 18 7.75 11.20 -32.74
C SER A 18 6.46 10.82 -32.02
N GLY A 19 6.60 10.31 -30.80
CA GLY A 19 5.45 10.11 -29.90
C GLY A 19 4.91 11.44 -29.37
N SER A 20 3.85 11.34 -28.55
CA SER A 20 3.30 12.48 -27.82
C SER A 20 3.91 12.56 -26.42
N ASP A 21 3.97 13.77 -25.87
CA ASP A 21 4.34 13.96 -24.47
C ASP A 21 3.23 13.45 -23.54
N VAL A 22 3.63 12.90 -22.38
CA VAL A 22 2.71 12.50 -21.32
C VAL A 22 2.96 13.42 -20.11
N ILE A 23 1.93 14.19 -19.75
CA ILE A 23 1.98 15.08 -18.59
C ILE A 23 1.30 14.37 -17.43
N LEU A 24 2.05 14.16 -16.34
CA LEU A 24 1.55 13.54 -15.13
C LEU A 24 1.05 14.60 -14.13
N THR A 25 0.16 14.19 -13.22
CA THR A 25 -0.31 15.01 -12.10
C THR A 25 0.65 14.98 -10.91
N ILE A 26 1.74 14.24 -11.01
CA ILE A 26 2.74 14.06 -9.94
C ILE A 26 3.48 15.37 -9.70
N ASP A 27 3.48 15.81 -8.43
CA ASP A 27 4.39 16.86 -7.95
C ASP A 27 5.73 16.22 -7.56
N SER A 28 6.80 16.59 -8.26
CA SER A 28 8.13 15.97 -8.08
C SER A 28 8.71 16.15 -6.68
N LYS A 29 8.41 17.27 -6.01
CA LYS A 29 8.90 17.53 -4.65
C LYS A 29 8.14 16.69 -3.64
N LEU A 30 6.81 16.62 -3.78
CA LEU A 30 5.98 15.80 -2.91
C LEU A 30 6.27 14.31 -3.13
N GLN A 31 6.53 13.90 -4.37
CA GLN A 31 6.95 12.54 -4.69
C GLN A 31 8.22 12.16 -3.91
N ALA A 32 9.28 12.97 -4.01
CA ALA A 32 10.54 12.70 -3.31
C ALA A 32 10.37 12.66 -1.78
N VAL A 33 9.56 13.57 -1.21
CA VAL A 33 9.24 13.54 0.24
C VAL A 33 8.45 12.30 0.61
N THR A 34 7.52 11.86 -0.21
CA THR A 34 6.70 10.66 0.04
C THR A 34 7.53 9.39 0.00
N GLU A 35 8.43 9.25 -0.96
CA GLU A 35 9.37 8.13 -1.08
C GLU A 35 10.29 8.06 0.15
N GLN A 36 10.92 9.17 0.50
CA GLN A 36 11.82 9.23 1.65
C GLN A 36 11.07 8.92 2.96
N ALA A 37 9.91 9.53 3.17
CA ALA A 37 9.10 9.30 4.37
C ALA A 37 8.65 7.83 4.49
N LEU A 38 8.27 7.19 3.37
CA LEU A 38 7.90 5.78 3.34
C LEU A 38 9.07 4.90 3.74
N ALA A 39 10.23 5.09 3.13
CA ALA A 39 11.45 4.36 3.43
C ALA A 39 11.88 4.52 4.89
N ASP A 40 11.91 5.75 5.40
CA ASP A 40 12.29 6.05 6.78
C ASP A 40 11.36 5.41 7.79
N ASN A 41 10.04 5.43 7.54
CA ASN A 41 9.07 4.80 8.44
C ASN A 41 9.18 3.28 8.44
N ILE A 42 9.33 2.63 7.28
CA ILE A 42 9.52 1.18 7.20
C ILE A 42 10.78 0.78 7.95
N ASN A 43 11.90 1.45 7.69
CA ASN A 43 13.16 1.19 8.39
C ASN A 43 13.04 1.43 9.90
N LYS A 44 12.30 2.45 10.33
CA LYS A 44 12.08 2.72 11.75
C LYS A 44 11.25 1.62 12.41
N ILE A 45 10.21 1.11 11.74
CA ILE A 45 9.41 -0.02 12.23
C ILE A 45 10.28 -1.26 12.35
N ALA A 46 11.04 -1.60 11.30
CA ALA A 46 11.93 -2.77 11.28
C ALA A 46 12.99 -2.74 12.38
N ASN A 47 13.41 -1.53 12.81
CA ASN A 47 14.39 -1.33 13.87
C ASN A 47 13.75 -0.98 15.23
N HIS A 48 12.54 -1.45 15.52
CA HIS A 48 11.83 -1.28 16.80
C HIS A 48 11.56 0.19 17.21
N GLY A 49 11.53 1.12 16.24
CA GLY A 49 11.34 2.55 16.53
C GLY A 49 9.96 2.93 17.07
N PHE A 50 8.98 2.05 16.94
CA PHE A 50 7.59 2.27 17.42
C PHE A 50 7.09 1.18 18.37
N SER A 51 7.75 0.04 18.45
CA SER A 51 7.35 -1.12 19.26
C SER A 51 8.59 -1.89 19.70
N GLN A 52 8.49 -2.60 20.82
CA GLN A 52 9.53 -3.55 21.26
C GLN A 52 9.29 -4.96 20.69
N GLU A 53 8.18 -5.17 19.99
CA GLU A 53 7.90 -6.44 19.32
C GLU A 53 8.62 -6.50 17.98
N ASP A 54 9.04 -7.71 17.58
CA ASP A 54 9.59 -7.97 16.25
C ASP A 54 8.49 -7.76 15.20
N ASN A 55 8.61 -6.65 14.47
CA ASN A 55 7.73 -6.35 13.35
C ASN A 55 8.57 -6.31 12.08
N PRO A 56 8.63 -7.41 11.32
CA PRO A 56 9.39 -7.44 10.06
C PRO A 56 8.66 -6.57 9.02
N ALA A 57 8.99 -5.28 9.01
CA ALA A 57 8.54 -4.36 7.99
C ALA A 57 9.66 -4.22 6.95
N ASP A 58 9.41 -4.67 5.74
CA ASP A 58 10.38 -4.70 4.65
C ASP A 58 9.85 -4.07 3.36
N ALA A 59 8.55 -3.85 3.27
CA ALA A 59 7.91 -3.32 2.08
C ALA A 59 6.66 -2.49 2.42
N GLY A 60 6.28 -1.60 1.50
CA GLY A 60 5.07 -0.80 1.65
C GLY A 60 4.80 0.09 0.44
N ALA A 61 3.69 0.82 0.52
CA ALA A 61 3.29 1.79 -0.49
C ALA A 61 2.63 3.01 0.16
N ALA A 62 2.71 4.15 -0.52
CA ALA A 62 2.01 5.37 -0.14
C ALA A 62 1.45 6.07 -1.39
N VAL A 63 0.22 6.58 -1.29
CA VAL A 63 -0.43 7.33 -2.37
C VAL A 63 -0.99 8.63 -1.80
N VAL A 64 -0.71 9.75 -2.46
CA VAL A 64 -1.25 11.06 -2.11
C VAL A 64 -2.20 11.52 -3.20
N LEU A 65 -3.44 11.77 -2.83
CA LEU A 65 -4.52 12.15 -3.74
C LEU A 65 -5.03 13.54 -3.43
N ASN A 66 -5.33 14.31 -4.47
CA ASN A 66 -6.13 15.51 -4.34
C ASN A 66 -7.61 15.10 -4.17
N VAL A 67 -8.17 15.31 -2.99
CA VAL A 67 -9.54 14.88 -2.65
C VAL A 67 -10.64 15.60 -3.44
N LYS A 68 -10.33 16.73 -4.09
CA LYS A 68 -11.29 17.51 -4.88
C LYS A 68 -11.32 17.07 -6.35
N THR A 69 -10.15 16.72 -6.90
CA THR A 69 -10.00 16.41 -8.33
C THR A 69 -9.80 14.90 -8.58
N GLY A 70 -9.37 14.15 -7.57
CA GLY A 70 -8.98 12.74 -7.71
C GLY A 70 -7.59 12.52 -8.31
N GLU A 71 -6.86 13.60 -8.60
CA GLU A 71 -5.50 13.51 -9.15
C GLU A 71 -4.54 12.85 -8.18
N VAL A 72 -3.70 11.95 -8.69
CA VAL A 72 -2.57 11.37 -7.94
C VAL A 72 -1.44 12.37 -7.94
N ILE A 73 -1.09 12.90 -6.77
CA ILE A 73 -0.03 13.90 -6.60
C ILE A 73 1.31 13.26 -6.26
N ALA A 74 1.30 12.12 -5.54
CA ALA A 74 2.46 11.28 -5.32
C ALA A 74 2.05 9.81 -5.19
N MET A 75 2.93 8.91 -5.63
CA MET A 75 2.75 7.46 -5.52
C MET A 75 4.10 6.80 -5.29
N ALA A 76 4.32 6.28 -4.09
CA ALA A 76 5.57 5.63 -3.69
C ALA A 76 5.37 4.14 -3.44
N SER A 77 6.39 3.36 -3.78
CA SER A 77 6.50 1.92 -3.52
C SER A 77 7.87 1.66 -2.91
N TYR A 78 7.96 0.88 -1.83
CA TYR A 78 9.23 0.57 -1.17
C TYR A 78 9.37 -0.95 -0.93
N PRO A 79 10.56 -1.55 -1.12
CA PRO A 79 11.65 -0.95 -1.86
C PRO A 79 11.27 -0.77 -3.33
N ASP A 80 11.92 0.18 -3.98
CA ASP A 80 11.85 0.43 -5.40
C ASP A 80 13.12 -0.03 -6.12
N TYR A 81 13.23 0.28 -7.39
CA TYR A 81 14.41 -0.02 -8.19
C TYR A 81 15.00 1.24 -8.80
N ASP A 82 16.30 1.22 -9.04
CA ASP A 82 17.00 2.30 -9.76
C ASP A 82 16.84 2.07 -11.27
N PRO A 83 16.10 2.94 -11.99
CA PRO A 83 15.96 2.83 -13.44
C PRO A 83 17.29 2.95 -14.19
N SER A 84 18.29 3.64 -13.61
CA SER A 84 19.62 3.81 -14.22
C SER A 84 20.38 2.49 -14.36
N ALA A 85 20.04 1.49 -13.52
CA ALA A 85 20.62 0.15 -13.60
C ALA A 85 20.33 -0.55 -14.94
N PHE A 86 19.31 -0.11 -15.69
CA PHE A 86 18.96 -0.68 -17.00
C PHE A 86 19.67 0.02 -18.16
N VAL A 87 20.33 1.15 -17.91
CA VAL A 87 21.05 1.89 -18.94
C VAL A 87 22.32 1.12 -19.34
N ASN A 88 22.44 0.79 -20.60
CA ASN A 88 23.53 -0.02 -21.16
C ASN A 88 23.62 -1.47 -20.64
N GLY A 89 22.53 -1.99 -20.10
CA GLY A 89 22.43 -3.35 -19.56
C GLY A 89 22.54 -3.39 -18.04
N ILE A 90 21.84 -4.34 -17.44
CA ILE A 90 21.82 -4.56 -15.98
C ILE A 90 22.76 -5.72 -15.63
N ASP A 91 23.49 -5.60 -14.52
CA ASP A 91 24.32 -6.71 -14.04
C ASP A 91 23.46 -7.85 -13.44
N THR A 92 24.00 -9.06 -13.48
CA THR A 92 23.28 -10.27 -13.09
C THR A 92 22.83 -10.26 -11.61
N ASN A 93 23.62 -9.67 -10.69
CA ASN A 93 23.29 -9.66 -9.27
C ASN A 93 22.12 -8.72 -9.00
N THR A 94 22.17 -7.51 -9.56
CA THR A 94 21.08 -6.51 -9.47
C THR A 94 19.81 -7.06 -10.11
N TRP A 95 19.91 -7.69 -11.29
CA TRP A 95 18.78 -8.33 -11.94
C TRP A 95 18.15 -9.43 -11.08
N ASN A 96 18.97 -10.32 -10.52
CA ASN A 96 18.49 -11.38 -9.64
C ASN A 96 17.82 -10.83 -8.37
N TYR A 97 18.36 -9.79 -7.78
CA TYR A 97 17.72 -9.10 -6.66
C TYR A 97 16.34 -8.55 -7.05
N TYR A 98 16.23 -7.91 -8.21
CA TYR A 98 14.98 -7.32 -8.66
C TYR A 98 13.89 -8.34 -8.96
N ILE A 99 14.22 -9.50 -9.54
CA ILE A 99 13.22 -10.50 -9.96
C ILE A 99 12.95 -11.59 -8.92
N ASN A 100 13.95 -11.95 -8.09
CA ASN A 100 13.87 -13.06 -7.14
C ASN A 100 13.85 -12.58 -5.68
N GLY A 101 14.08 -11.30 -5.40
CA GLY A 101 14.04 -10.76 -4.05
C GLY A 101 12.63 -10.83 -3.45
N ASP A 102 12.52 -11.21 -2.19
CA ASP A 102 11.24 -11.37 -1.47
C ASP A 102 10.42 -10.06 -1.46
N THR A 103 11.09 -8.92 -1.46
CA THR A 103 10.47 -7.59 -1.43
C THR A 103 9.99 -7.08 -2.78
N LYS A 104 10.33 -7.79 -3.88
CA LYS A 104 9.88 -7.51 -5.26
C LYS A 104 10.00 -6.02 -5.64
N PRO A 105 11.21 -5.48 -5.79
CA PRO A 105 11.39 -4.04 -6.08
C PRO A 105 10.73 -3.55 -7.38
N LEU A 106 10.64 -4.41 -8.40
CA LEU A 106 10.00 -4.07 -9.69
C LEU A 106 8.47 -3.97 -9.61
N GLU A 107 7.86 -4.47 -8.54
CA GLU A 107 6.41 -4.40 -8.35
C GLU A 107 6.02 -3.02 -7.81
N ASN A 108 5.18 -2.29 -8.53
CA ASN A 108 4.55 -1.10 -7.96
C ASN A 108 3.47 -1.51 -6.97
N LYS A 109 3.84 -1.54 -5.69
CA LYS A 109 3.00 -2.02 -4.59
C LYS A 109 1.76 -1.16 -4.36
N ALA A 110 1.80 0.11 -4.78
CA ALA A 110 0.65 1.01 -4.65
C ALA A 110 -0.54 0.60 -5.52
N ILE A 111 -0.30 -0.13 -6.62
CA ILE A 111 -1.34 -0.54 -7.58
C ILE A 111 -1.45 -2.05 -7.77
N SER A 112 -0.43 -2.83 -7.41
CA SER A 112 -0.37 -4.27 -7.70
C SER A 112 -0.39 -5.14 -6.46
N ALA A 113 0.07 -4.65 -5.30
CA ALA A 113 0.09 -5.44 -4.08
C ALA A 113 -1.31 -5.57 -3.45
N MET A 114 -1.57 -6.74 -2.86
CA MET A 114 -2.80 -7.03 -2.14
C MET A 114 -2.49 -7.15 -0.65
N TYR A 115 -3.06 -6.25 0.14
CA TYR A 115 -2.94 -6.26 1.59
C TYR A 115 -4.30 -6.48 2.25
N SER A 116 -4.31 -7.17 3.39
CA SER A 116 -5.50 -7.23 4.23
C SER A 116 -5.83 -5.83 4.77
N PRO A 117 -7.04 -5.32 4.57
CA PRO A 117 -7.38 -3.94 4.94
C PRO A 117 -7.33 -3.70 6.46
N GLY A 118 -7.48 -4.75 7.26
CA GLY A 118 -7.50 -4.64 8.70
C GLY A 118 -8.56 -3.66 9.20
N SER A 119 -8.18 -2.86 10.21
CA SER A 119 -9.09 -1.88 10.83
C SER A 119 -9.57 -0.76 9.92
N THR A 120 -8.94 -0.51 8.78
CA THR A 120 -9.43 0.49 7.82
C THR A 120 -10.78 0.08 7.23
N TYR A 121 -11.10 -1.21 7.18
CA TYR A 121 -12.38 -1.72 6.71
C TYR A 121 -13.54 -1.45 7.67
N LYS A 122 -13.27 -1.12 8.93
CA LYS A 122 -14.30 -0.80 9.93
C LYS A 122 -15.17 0.39 9.52
N MET A 123 -14.62 1.34 8.77
CA MET A 123 -15.40 2.46 8.24
C MET A 123 -16.48 1.98 7.25
N VAL A 124 -16.15 1.01 6.40
CA VAL A 124 -17.09 0.40 5.44
C VAL A 124 -18.18 -0.37 6.21
N THR A 125 -17.80 -1.16 7.22
CA THR A 125 -18.74 -1.90 8.07
C THR A 125 -19.66 -0.96 8.84
N ALA A 126 -19.13 0.13 9.40
CA ALA A 126 -19.91 1.15 10.10
C ALA A 126 -20.93 1.81 9.18
N LEU A 127 -20.52 2.20 7.97
CA LEU A 127 -21.42 2.78 6.98
C LEU A 127 -22.53 1.81 6.59
N ALA A 128 -22.20 0.55 6.32
CA ALA A 128 -23.19 -0.48 6.01
C ALA A 128 -24.19 -0.66 7.15
N GLY A 129 -23.74 -0.72 8.41
CA GLY A 129 -24.61 -0.85 9.57
C GLY A 129 -25.56 0.35 9.76
N LEU A 130 -25.08 1.57 9.48
CA LEU A 130 -25.89 2.79 9.54
C LEU A 130 -26.90 2.86 8.39
N GLU A 131 -26.51 2.57 7.16
CA GLU A 131 -27.37 2.61 5.97
C GLU A 131 -28.47 1.54 6.00
N THR A 132 -28.15 0.35 6.53
CA THR A 132 -29.15 -0.73 6.68
C THR A 132 -30.05 -0.55 7.91
N GLY A 133 -29.76 0.43 8.77
CA GLY A 133 -30.48 0.65 10.02
C GLY A 133 -30.20 -0.40 11.10
N THR A 134 -29.23 -1.29 10.91
CA THR A 134 -28.80 -2.27 11.90
C THR A 134 -28.29 -1.58 13.17
N ILE A 135 -27.61 -0.47 13.01
CA ILE A 135 -27.21 0.44 14.08
C ILE A 135 -27.63 1.87 13.76
N THR A 136 -27.69 2.69 14.79
CA THR A 136 -27.85 4.15 14.70
C THR A 136 -26.64 4.83 15.32
N PRO A 137 -26.40 6.13 15.10
CA PRO A 137 -25.34 6.86 15.78
C PRO A 137 -25.40 6.83 17.32
N LYS A 138 -26.57 6.49 17.89
CA LYS A 138 -26.81 6.38 19.33
C LYS A 138 -26.72 4.95 19.86
N THR A 139 -26.72 3.95 18.99
CA THR A 139 -26.59 2.55 19.37
C THR A 139 -25.29 2.31 20.13
N LYS A 140 -25.37 1.69 21.31
CA LYS A 140 -24.22 1.39 22.15
C LYS A 140 -24.06 -0.11 22.31
N ILE A 141 -22.85 -0.60 22.11
CA ILE A 141 -22.46 -2.00 22.33
C ILE A 141 -21.46 -2.04 23.48
N ASN A 142 -21.59 -2.99 24.38
CA ASN A 142 -20.70 -3.15 25.54
C ASN A 142 -19.55 -4.10 25.17
N ASP A 143 -18.38 -3.56 24.90
CA ASP A 143 -17.17 -4.36 24.70
C ASP A 143 -16.64 -4.86 26.05
N THR A 144 -16.65 -6.17 26.21
CA THR A 144 -16.11 -6.90 27.38
C THR A 144 -14.75 -7.55 27.10
N GLY A 145 -14.09 -7.17 26.02
CA GLY A 145 -12.77 -7.67 25.61
C GLY A 145 -12.79 -8.94 24.76
N VAL A 146 -13.83 -9.77 24.87
CA VAL A 146 -13.96 -11.01 24.08
C VAL A 146 -15.38 -11.19 23.60
N PHE A 147 -15.58 -11.13 22.31
CA PHE A 147 -16.85 -11.43 21.65
C PHE A 147 -17.04 -12.94 21.53
N ARG A 148 -18.17 -13.46 22.01
CA ARG A 148 -18.49 -14.90 22.02
C ARG A 148 -19.88 -15.13 21.43
N LYS A 149 -19.91 -15.42 20.14
CA LYS A 149 -21.12 -15.85 19.42
C LYS A 149 -20.76 -16.99 18.45
N TYR A 150 -21.73 -17.74 18.02
CA TYR A 150 -21.59 -18.76 16.97
C TYR A 150 -20.52 -19.84 17.26
N ASN A 151 -20.40 -20.26 18.52
CA ASN A 151 -19.39 -21.24 18.97
C ASN A 151 -17.94 -20.83 18.73
N SER A 152 -17.69 -19.55 18.57
CA SER A 152 -16.37 -18.96 18.35
C SER A 152 -16.12 -17.82 19.32
N SER A 153 -14.85 -17.44 19.46
CA SER A 153 -14.46 -16.31 20.28
C SER A 153 -13.44 -15.44 19.54
N TRP A 154 -13.72 -14.14 19.46
CA TRP A 154 -12.85 -13.17 18.87
C TRP A 154 -12.47 -12.13 19.91
N LYS A 155 -11.19 -11.79 19.96
CA LYS A 155 -10.65 -10.91 21.00
C LYS A 155 -10.57 -9.47 20.49
N CYS A 156 -11.02 -8.53 21.31
CA CYS A 156 -10.64 -7.14 21.14
C CYS A 156 -9.15 -6.97 21.44
N TRP A 157 -8.49 -5.98 20.84
CA TRP A 157 -7.10 -5.66 21.18
C TRP A 157 -6.98 -5.20 22.64
N ASN A 158 -7.97 -4.44 23.14
CA ASN A 158 -8.11 -4.18 24.57
C ASN A 158 -8.78 -5.39 25.26
N ARG A 159 -8.00 -6.17 25.97
CA ARG A 159 -8.45 -7.41 26.64
C ARG A 159 -9.41 -7.19 27.78
N HIS A 160 -9.40 -5.98 28.36
CA HIS A 160 -10.33 -5.59 29.43
C HIS A 160 -11.65 -5.03 28.89
N GLY A 161 -11.75 -4.86 27.57
CA GLY A 161 -12.87 -4.23 26.91
C GLY A 161 -12.82 -2.70 26.99
N HIS A 162 -13.61 -2.05 26.16
CA HIS A 162 -13.76 -0.60 26.14
C HIS A 162 -15.04 -0.12 26.87
N GLY A 163 -15.86 -1.07 27.35
CA GLY A 163 -17.18 -0.73 27.89
C GLY A 163 -18.17 -0.33 26.79
N TYR A 164 -19.12 0.54 27.15
CA TYR A 164 -20.17 0.99 26.21
C TYR A 164 -19.65 2.02 25.23
N LEU A 165 -19.63 1.65 23.96
CA LEU A 165 -19.21 2.51 22.83
C LEU A 165 -20.34 2.67 21.82
N ASN A 166 -20.49 3.85 21.24
CA ASN A 166 -21.22 4.04 20.00
C ASN A 166 -20.27 3.88 18.77
N VAL A 167 -20.81 3.94 17.56
CA VAL A 167 -20.04 3.70 16.34
C VAL A 167 -18.85 4.66 16.18
N SER A 168 -19.01 5.94 16.53
CA SER A 168 -17.94 6.94 16.47
C SER A 168 -16.80 6.60 17.43
N GLN A 169 -17.13 6.30 18.67
CA GLN A 169 -16.16 5.86 19.69
C GLN A 169 -15.51 4.53 19.31
N ALA A 170 -16.26 3.61 18.70
CA ALA A 170 -15.72 2.33 18.24
C ALA A 170 -14.70 2.48 17.11
N ILE A 171 -14.90 3.45 16.21
CA ILE A 171 -13.90 3.81 15.17
C ILE A 171 -12.68 4.48 15.81
N GLU A 172 -12.89 5.48 16.70
CA GLU A 172 -11.83 6.21 17.41
C GLU A 172 -10.88 5.26 18.15
N HIS A 173 -11.44 4.29 18.90
CA HIS A 173 -10.66 3.31 19.65
C HIS A 173 -10.28 2.05 18.84
N SER A 174 -10.65 1.99 17.56
CA SER A 174 -10.47 0.80 16.73
C SER A 174 -10.96 -0.49 17.42
N CYS A 175 -12.12 -0.41 18.07
CA CYS A 175 -12.69 -1.50 18.86
C CYS A 175 -13.09 -2.66 17.94
N ASN A 176 -12.45 -3.84 18.11
CA ASN A 176 -12.80 -5.01 17.31
C ASN A 176 -14.16 -5.58 17.73
N TYR A 177 -14.45 -5.60 19.04
CA TYR A 177 -15.68 -6.17 19.58
C TYR A 177 -16.93 -5.55 18.96
N PHE A 178 -16.98 -4.22 18.85
CA PHE A 178 -18.11 -3.49 18.26
C PHE A 178 -18.44 -3.96 16.84
N PHE A 179 -17.41 -4.27 16.06
CA PHE A 179 -17.55 -4.67 14.66
C PHE A 179 -17.71 -6.18 14.45
N TYR A 180 -17.64 -6.96 15.52
CA TYR A 180 -18.00 -8.38 15.51
C TYR A 180 -19.48 -8.61 15.87
N ASP A 181 -20.10 -7.69 16.62
CA ASP A 181 -21.48 -7.77 17.08
C ASP A 181 -22.48 -7.35 16.00
#